data_d77d48d33a29466138589eda52f6b029
#
_entry.id   d77d48d33a29466138589eda52f6b029
#
_cell.length_a   1.000
_cell.length_b   1.000
_cell.length_c   1.000
_cell.angle_alpha   90.00
_cell.angle_beta   90.00
_cell.angle_gamma   90.00
#
_symmetry.space_group_name_H-M   'P 1'
#
loop_
_entity.id
_entity.type
_entity.pdbx_description
1 polymer ?
#
loop_
_entity_poly.entity_id
_entity_poly.type
_entity_poly.pdbx_seq_one_letter_code
_entity_poly.pdbx_strand_id
1 'polypeptide(L)'
;MQVDHSTIYRWVVAYSPELNKRCRRHLKSTNDSWRVDETYIKVKGEWTYLYRAIDSNGNTIDFLLTENRDAPAAKMFFLKAFGHSDSRKIRVINTDKDKAYPKAIKELKELDILPDSVEHRAVRYLNNIIEQDHRYIKRRVIASQNFREFKSASRTISGYETMNMIRKGQIQNVDRGDILGQKKFIHSVFGIAV
;
A
#
# COMPACT_ATOMS: atom_id res chain seq x y z
N MET A 1 1.42 28.01 17.76
CA MET A 1 1.07 28.38 16.37
C MET A 1 -0.30 27.79 16.05
N GLN A 2 -1.30 28.61 15.76
CA GLN A 2 -2.60 28.11 15.27
C GLN A 2 -2.49 27.89 13.76
N VAL A 3 -2.82 26.70 13.31
CA VAL A 3 -2.77 26.32 11.89
C VAL A 3 -4.17 25.90 11.47
N ASP A 4 -4.65 26.49 10.38
CA ASP A 4 -5.95 26.19 9.79
C ASP A 4 -5.96 24.77 9.20
N HIS A 5 -7.12 24.08 9.29
CA HIS A 5 -7.28 22.71 8.80
C HIS A 5 -6.99 22.55 7.30
N SER A 6 -7.26 23.59 6.50
CA SER A 6 -6.95 23.57 5.06
C SER A 6 -5.44 23.58 4.79
N THR A 7 -4.67 24.24 5.66
CA THR A 7 -3.21 24.23 5.61
C THR A 7 -2.67 22.85 5.95
N ILE A 8 -3.21 22.19 7.00
CA ILE A 8 -2.85 20.81 7.34
C ILE A 8 -3.15 19.88 6.17
N TYR A 9 -4.32 20.01 5.55
CA TYR A 9 -4.69 19.23 4.38
C TYR A 9 -3.70 19.41 3.22
N ARG A 10 -3.33 20.66 2.90
CA ARG A 10 -2.33 20.95 1.86
C ARG A 10 -0.98 20.30 2.18
N TRP A 11 -0.54 20.33 3.43
CA TRP A 11 0.68 19.65 3.86
C TRP A 11 0.58 18.13 3.70
N VAL A 12 -0.52 17.53 4.08
CA VAL A 12 -0.73 16.08 3.86
C VAL A 12 -0.61 15.75 2.38
N VAL A 13 -1.31 16.46 1.51
CA VAL A 13 -1.25 16.22 0.06
C VAL A 13 0.16 16.47 -0.50
N ALA A 14 0.87 17.47 -0.01
CA ALA A 14 2.21 17.79 -0.48
C ALA A 14 3.27 16.78 -0.01
N TYR A 15 3.30 16.46 1.28
CA TYR A 15 4.40 15.72 1.91
C TYR A 15 4.18 14.20 1.98
N SER A 16 2.96 13.69 1.86
CA SER A 16 2.69 12.25 1.94
C SER A 16 3.44 11.42 0.89
N PRO A 17 3.50 11.82 -0.39
CA PRO A 17 4.28 11.08 -1.38
C PRO A 17 5.78 11.09 -1.08
N GLU A 18 6.30 12.22 -0.58
CA GLU A 18 7.70 12.34 -0.22
C GLU A 18 8.05 11.48 1.00
N LEU A 19 7.18 11.46 2.01
CA LEU A 19 7.31 10.57 3.15
C LEU A 19 7.35 9.11 2.68
N ASN A 20 6.45 8.68 1.80
CA ASN A 20 6.43 7.33 1.25
C ASN A 20 7.75 7.00 0.55
N LYS A 21 8.19 7.87 -0.37
CA LYS A 21 9.44 7.69 -1.12
C LYS A 21 10.65 7.53 -0.20
N ARG A 22 10.75 8.37 0.83
CA ARG A 22 11.88 8.34 1.77
C ARG A 22 11.81 7.13 2.70
N CYS A 23 10.62 6.75 3.19
CA CYS A 23 10.44 5.60 4.07
C CYS A 23 10.80 4.27 3.40
N ARG A 24 10.60 4.12 2.09
CA ARG A 24 10.82 2.86 1.35
C ARG A 24 12.18 2.23 1.61
N ARG A 25 13.26 3.03 1.63
CA ARG A 25 14.63 2.57 1.85
C ARG A 25 14.91 2.05 3.25
N HIS A 26 14.04 2.35 4.21
CA HIS A 26 14.18 1.98 5.61
C HIS A 26 13.22 0.85 6.02
N LEU A 27 12.44 0.31 5.09
CA LEU A 27 11.53 -0.79 5.40
C LEU A 27 12.31 -2.08 5.66
N LYS A 28 11.83 -2.85 6.62
CA LYS A 28 12.22 -4.26 6.80
C LYS A 28 11.78 -5.06 5.58
N SER A 29 12.54 -6.10 5.23
CA SER A 29 12.15 -7.01 4.15
C SER A 29 10.84 -7.72 4.48
N THR A 30 9.97 -7.84 3.49
CA THR A 30 8.76 -8.66 3.56
C THR A 30 9.08 -10.12 3.26
N ASN A 31 8.20 -11.04 3.65
CA ASN A 31 8.40 -12.46 3.33
C ASN A 31 7.91 -12.82 1.93
N ASP A 32 8.06 -14.10 1.57
CA ASP A 32 7.83 -14.66 0.24
C ASP A 32 6.36 -15.01 -0.08
N SER A 33 5.47 -14.85 0.92
CA SER A 33 4.05 -15.23 0.78
C SER A 33 3.17 -13.97 0.79
N TRP A 34 2.68 -13.60 -0.39
CA TRP A 34 1.91 -12.40 -0.60
C TRP A 34 0.40 -12.66 -0.57
N ARG A 35 -0.33 -11.68 -0.08
CA ARG A 35 -1.80 -11.60 -0.15
C ARG A 35 -2.15 -10.30 -0.84
N VAL A 36 -2.89 -10.41 -1.93
CA VAL A 36 -3.28 -9.27 -2.76
C VAL A 36 -4.80 -9.22 -2.83
N ASP A 37 -5.31 -8.03 -2.62
CA ASP A 37 -6.74 -7.75 -2.68
C ASP A 37 -6.96 -6.27 -2.95
N GLU A 38 -8.15 -5.88 -3.43
CA GLU A 38 -8.52 -4.49 -3.56
C GLU A 38 -9.67 -4.10 -2.64
N THR A 39 -9.73 -2.81 -2.35
CA THR A 39 -10.86 -2.24 -1.61
C THR A 39 -11.37 -0.99 -2.31
N TYR A 40 -12.66 -0.72 -2.11
CA TYR A 40 -13.37 0.37 -2.77
C TYR A 40 -13.21 1.67 -2.01
N ILE A 41 -12.92 2.77 -2.73
CA ILE A 41 -12.81 4.13 -2.20
C ILE A 41 -13.60 5.07 -3.10
N LYS A 42 -14.44 5.95 -2.51
CA LYS A 42 -15.15 6.97 -3.27
C LYS A 42 -14.28 8.21 -3.49
N VAL A 43 -14.20 8.62 -4.76
CA VAL A 43 -13.57 9.88 -5.18
C VAL A 43 -14.57 10.61 -6.08
N LYS A 44 -14.95 11.83 -5.75
CA LYS A 44 -16.01 12.60 -6.45
C LYS A 44 -17.36 11.87 -6.57
N GLY A 45 -17.68 11.00 -5.63
CA GLY A 45 -18.89 10.17 -5.72
C GLY A 45 -18.73 8.88 -6.53
N GLU A 46 -17.67 8.74 -7.33
CA GLU A 46 -17.37 7.56 -8.15
C GLU A 46 -16.52 6.55 -7.39
N TRP A 47 -16.75 5.26 -7.68
CA TRP A 47 -15.96 4.20 -7.09
C TRP A 47 -14.59 4.07 -7.77
N THR A 48 -13.54 4.11 -6.96
CA THR A 48 -12.16 3.81 -7.33
C THR A 48 -11.67 2.62 -6.52
N TYR A 49 -10.56 2.02 -6.92
CA TYR A 49 -10.07 0.76 -6.39
C TYR A 49 -8.66 0.92 -5.84
N LEU A 50 -8.51 0.63 -4.55
CA LEU A 50 -7.21 0.60 -3.89
C LEU A 50 -6.71 -0.84 -3.86
N TYR A 51 -5.81 -1.18 -4.78
CA TYR A 51 -5.06 -2.43 -4.77
C TYR A 51 -4.05 -2.39 -3.64
N ARG A 52 -3.91 -3.49 -2.93
CA ARG A 52 -2.97 -3.63 -1.80
C ARG A 52 -2.35 -5.01 -1.80
N ALA A 53 -1.07 -5.08 -1.39
CA ALA A 53 -0.40 -6.33 -1.07
C ALA A 53 0.17 -6.25 0.34
N ILE A 54 0.01 -7.34 1.08
CA ILE A 54 0.66 -7.57 2.37
C ILE A 54 1.33 -8.94 2.36
N ASP A 55 2.32 -9.13 3.21
CA ASP A 55 2.90 -10.44 3.44
C ASP A 55 2.09 -11.28 4.45
N SER A 56 2.50 -12.51 4.71
CA SER A 56 1.79 -13.39 5.65
C SER A 56 1.83 -12.92 7.10
N ASN A 57 2.74 -11.99 7.44
CA ASN A 57 2.82 -11.37 8.76
C ASN A 57 1.96 -10.08 8.86
N GLY A 58 1.29 -9.69 7.76
CA GLY A 58 0.49 -8.48 7.68
C GLY A 58 1.30 -7.21 7.40
N ASN A 59 2.58 -7.34 7.03
CA ASN A 59 3.38 -6.19 6.61
C ASN A 59 2.96 -5.71 5.23
N THR A 60 2.77 -4.41 5.07
CA THR A 60 2.41 -3.82 3.77
C THR A 60 3.58 -3.92 2.81
N ILE A 61 3.35 -4.50 1.64
CA ILE A 61 4.30 -4.58 0.53
C ILE A 61 4.15 -3.35 -0.34
N ASP A 62 2.98 -3.17 -0.94
CA ASP A 62 2.66 -1.98 -1.72
C ASP A 62 1.14 -1.74 -1.84
N PHE A 63 0.78 -0.60 -2.41
CA PHE A 63 -0.59 -0.17 -2.66
C PHE A 63 -0.64 0.72 -3.91
N LEU A 64 -1.79 0.73 -4.60
CA LEU A 64 -2.04 1.56 -5.78
C LEU A 64 -3.53 1.90 -5.87
N LEU A 65 -3.86 3.18 -5.94
CA LEU A 65 -5.21 3.64 -6.26
C LEU A 65 -5.38 3.68 -7.78
N THR A 66 -6.46 3.11 -8.30
CA THR A 66 -6.81 3.08 -9.72
C THR A 66 -8.27 3.48 -9.93
N GLU A 67 -8.60 3.99 -11.11
CA GLU A 67 -9.98 4.28 -11.48
C GLU A 67 -10.72 3.01 -11.93
N ASN A 68 -9.99 2.02 -12.45
CA ASN A 68 -10.55 0.79 -12.99
C ASN A 68 -10.20 -0.44 -12.14
N ARG A 69 -11.07 -1.45 -12.20
CA ARG A 69 -10.88 -2.78 -11.65
C ARG A 69 -10.81 -3.79 -12.79
N ASP A 70 -9.63 -3.95 -13.38
CA ASP A 70 -9.40 -4.80 -14.53
C ASP A 70 -7.99 -5.41 -14.53
N ALA A 71 -7.68 -6.27 -15.50
CA ALA A 71 -6.39 -6.91 -15.60
C ALA A 71 -5.23 -5.91 -15.86
N PRO A 72 -5.39 -4.85 -16.68
CA PRO A 72 -4.39 -3.79 -16.79
C PRO A 72 -4.09 -3.09 -15.46
N ALA A 73 -5.10 -2.76 -14.66
CA ALA A 73 -4.91 -2.14 -13.34
C ALA A 73 -4.19 -3.08 -12.38
N ALA A 74 -4.57 -4.36 -12.32
CA ALA A 74 -3.88 -5.37 -11.53
C ALA A 74 -2.43 -5.54 -11.97
N LYS A 75 -2.15 -5.58 -13.28
CA LYS A 75 -0.80 -5.66 -13.84
C LYS A 75 0.04 -4.44 -13.45
N MET A 76 -0.51 -3.23 -13.56
CA MET A 76 0.16 -1.99 -13.16
C MET A 76 0.49 -2.00 -11.66
N PHE A 77 -0.41 -2.52 -10.84
CA PHE A 77 -0.17 -2.69 -9.41
C PHE A 77 0.99 -3.66 -9.14
N PHE A 78 1.01 -4.84 -9.77
CA PHE A 78 2.09 -5.81 -9.61
C PHE A 78 3.44 -5.25 -10.07
N LEU A 79 3.50 -4.57 -11.21
CA LEU A 79 4.73 -3.92 -11.69
C LEU A 79 5.28 -2.93 -10.67
N LYS A 80 4.40 -2.13 -10.07
CA LYS A 80 4.79 -1.20 -8.99
C LYS A 80 5.32 -1.95 -7.77
N ALA A 81 4.63 -2.99 -7.32
CA ALA A 81 5.02 -3.77 -6.15
C ALA A 81 6.37 -4.48 -6.35
N PHE A 82 6.62 -5.04 -7.53
CA PHE A 82 7.89 -5.66 -7.89
C PHE A 82 9.04 -4.65 -8.01
N GLY A 83 8.76 -3.40 -8.38
CA GLY A 83 9.74 -2.33 -8.37
C GLY A 83 10.26 -1.97 -6.97
N HIS A 84 9.54 -2.36 -5.92
CA HIS A 84 9.94 -2.15 -4.52
C HIS A 84 10.34 -3.45 -3.79
N SER A 85 10.14 -4.60 -4.42
CA SER A 85 10.44 -5.91 -3.84
C SER A 85 11.03 -6.82 -4.92
N ASP A 86 12.01 -7.63 -4.57
CA ASP A 86 12.61 -8.59 -5.52
C ASP A 86 11.59 -9.69 -5.86
N SER A 87 11.06 -9.65 -7.08
CA SER A 87 10.05 -10.62 -7.58
C SER A 87 10.56 -12.07 -7.53
N ARG A 88 11.88 -12.28 -7.63
CA ARG A 88 12.51 -13.62 -7.58
C ARG A 88 12.43 -14.27 -6.20
N LYS A 89 12.16 -13.49 -5.15
CA LYS A 89 11.99 -13.99 -3.78
C LYS A 89 10.55 -14.38 -3.46
N ILE A 90 9.61 -14.09 -4.37
CA ILE A 90 8.21 -14.42 -4.16
C ILE A 90 8.01 -15.92 -4.45
N ARG A 91 7.43 -16.63 -3.49
CA ARG A 91 7.06 -18.04 -3.64
C ARG A 91 5.59 -18.21 -4.01
N VAL A 92 4.71 -17.42 -3.39
CA VAL A 92 3.26 -17.55 -3.60
C VAL A 92 2.55 -16.19 -3.52
N ILE A 93 1.61 -15.99 -4.44
CA ILE A 93 0.68 -14.85 -4.45
C ILE A 93 -0.73 -15.39 -4.24
N ASN A 94 -1.37 -14.99 -3.15
CA ASN A 94 -2.77 -15.31 -2.87
C ASN A 94 -3.65 -14.13 -3.26
N THR A 95 -4.72 -14.38 -4.01
CA THR A 95 -5.73 -13.39 -4.39
C THR A 95 -7.11 -13.92 -4.07
N ASP A 96 -8.13 -13.10 -4.22
CA ASP A 96 -9.50 -13.59 -4.34
C ASP A 96 -9.70 -14.30 -5.70
N LYS A 97 -10.96 -14.65 -6.01
CA LYS A 97 -11.32 -15.33 -7.26
C LYS A 97 -11.60 -14.38 -8.43
N ASP A 98 -11.24 -13.10 -8.33
CA ASP A 98 -11.42 -12.15 -9.42
C ASP A 98 -10.58 -12.54 -10.64
N LYS A 99 -11.19 -12.49 -11.83
CA LYS A 99 -10.56 -12.91 -13.09
C LYS A 99 -9.44 -11.98 -13.57
N ALA A 100 -9.34 -10.78 -13.02
CA ALA A 100 -8.29 -9.82 -13.36
C ALA A 100 -6.91 -10.30 -12.93
N TYR A 101 -6.79 -10.90 -11.73
CA TYR A 101 -5.53 -11.37 -11.18
C TYR A 101 -4.86 -12.49 -11.97
N PRO A 102 -5.55 -13.62 -12.28
CA PRO A 102 -4.95 -14.69 -13.08
C PRO A 102 -4.42 -14.20 -14.42
N LYS A 103 -5.19 -13.31 -15.09
CA LYS A 103 -4.80 -12.75 -16.37
C LYS A 103 -3.54 -11.88 -16.24
N ALA A 104 -3.51 -10.97 -15.26
CA ALA A 104 -2.35 -10.12 -15.00
C ALA A 104 -1.09 -10.93 -14.65
N ILE A 105 -1.23 -11.94 -13.78
CA ILE A 105 -0.12 -12.81 -13.36
C ILE A 105 0.41 -13.62 -14.56
N LYS A 106 -0.47 -14.17 -15.40
CA LYS A 106 -0.07 -14.89 -16.60
C LYS A 106 0.74 -14.00 -17.55
N GLU A 107 0.27 -12.80 -17.85
CA GLU A 107 0.98 -11.83 -18.70
C GLU A 107 2.35 -11.44 -18.12
N LEU A 108 2.46 -11.31 -16.79
CA LEU A 108 3.73 -10.96 -16.13
C LEU A 108 4.74 -12.12 -16.18
N LYS A 109 4.29 -13.37 -16.16
CA LYS A 109 5.12 -14.55 -16.38
C LYS A 109 5.57 -14.64 -17.85
N GLU A 110 4.68 -14.45 -18.81
CA GLU A 110 4.99 -14.41 -20.25
C GLU A 110 6.01 -13.33 -20.61
N LEU A 111 6.12 -12.27 -19.81
CA LEU A 111 7.09 -11.17 -19.97
C LEU A 111 8.38 -11.37 -19.16
N ASP A 112 8.58 -12.52 -18.53
CA ASP A 112 9.72 -12.83 -17.64
C ASP A 112 9.90 -11.83 -16.47
N ILE A 113 8.84 -11.09 -16.10
CA ILE A 113 8.84 -10.15 -14.97
C ILE A 113 8.59 -10.89 -13.65
N LEU A 114 7.73 -11.90 -13.69
CA LEU A 114 7.42 -12.78 -12.59
C LEU A 114 7.89 -14.19 -12.92
N PRO A 115 8.74 -14.83 -12.08
CA PRO A 115 9.20 -16.21 -12.32
C PRO A 115 8.04 -17.20 -12.45
N ASP A 116 8.16 -18.17 -13.35
CA ASP A 116 7.18 -19.24 -13.53
C ASP A 116 6.97 -20.08 -12.26
N SER A 117 8.00 -20.19 -11.43
CA SER A 117 7.97 -20.89 -10.14
C SER A 117 7.03 -20.28 -9.12
N VAL A 118 6.61 -19.02 -9.31
CA VAL A 118 5.67 -18.35 -8.38
C VAL A 118 4.30 -18.99 -8.48
N GLU A 119 3.83 -19.54 -7.36
CA GLU A 119 2.49 -20.14 -7.28
C GLU A 119 1.42 -19.04 -7.16
N HIS A 120 0.38 -19.11 -7.97
CA HIS A 120 -0.82 -18.29 -7.80
C HIS A 120 -1.94 -19.10 -7.17
N ARG A 121 -2.50 -18.64 -6.05
CA ARG A 121 -3.61 -19.24 -5.33
C ARG A 121 -4.81 -18.29 -5.29
N ALA A 122 -5.87 -18.61 -6.02
CA ALA A 122 -7.14 -17.88 -5.99
C ALA A 122 -8.05 -18.45 -4.88
N VAL A 123 -7.76 -18.16 -3.61
CA VAL A 123 -8.42 -18.76 -2.45
C VAL A 123 -8.85 -17.69 -1.45
N ARG A 124 -10.16 -17.45 -1.36
CA ARG A 124 -10.75 -16.35 -0.59
C ARG A 124 -10.36 -16.34 0.90
N TYR A 125 -10.41 -17.48 1.58
CA TYR A 125 -10.14 -17.52 3.03
C TYR A 125 -8.69 -17.18 3.39
N LEU A 126 -7.74 -17.29 2.46
CA LEU A 126 -6.36 -16.88 2.67
C LEU A 126 -6.19 -15.35 2.70
N ASN A 127 -7.20 -14.61 2.27
CA ASN A 127 -7.20 -13.15 2.23
C ASN A 127 -7.81 -12.48 3.47
N ASN A 128 -8.26 -13.24 4.49
CA ASN A 128 -8.84 -12.68 5.71
C ASN A 128 -7.92 -11.66 6.40
N ILE A 129 -6.60 -11.84 6.35
CA ILE A 129 -5.62 -10.92 6.97
C ILE A 129 -5.63 -9.58 6.24
N ILE A 130 -5.63 -9.56 4.90
CA ILE A 130 -5.66 -8.31 4.14
C ILE A 130 -7.02 -7.62 4.25
N GLU A 131 -8.13 -8.39 4.33
CA GLU A 131 -9.46 -7.82 4.60
C GLU A 131 -9.51 -7.08 5.94
N GLN A 132 -8.87 -7.63 6.99
CA GLN A 132 -8.74 -6.94 8.27
C GLN A 132 -7.87 -5.68 8.16
N ASP A 133 -6.80 -5.73 7.39
CA ASP A 133 -5.91 -4.60 7.17
C ASP A 133 -6.59 -3.46 6.38
N HIS A 134 -7.54 -3.78 5.49
CA HIS A 134 -8.38 -2.79 4.81
C HIS A 134 -9.17 -1.91 5.78
N ARG A 135 -9.54 -2.41 6.96
CA ARG A 135 -10.31 -1.63 7.97
C ARG A 135 -9.57 -0.38 8.42
N TYR A 136 -8.23 -0.44 8.49
CA TYR A 136 -7.43 0.73 8.86
C TYR A 136 -7.61 1.85 7.85
N ILE A 137 -7.49 1.55 6.56
CA ILE A 137 -7.63 2.53 5.48
C ILE A 137 -9.07 3.02 5.36
N LYS A 138 -10.05 2.11 5.39
CA LYS A 138 -11.47 2.46 5.31
C LYS A 138 -11.88 3.47 6.38
N ARG A 139 -11.45 3.26 7.64
CA ARG A 139 -11.73 4.21 8.73
C ARG A 139 -11.17 5.61 8.46
N ARG A 140 -9.97 5.72 7.89
CA ARG A 140 -9.33 6.99 7.55
C ARG A 140 -10.05 7.69 6.40
N VAL A 141 -10.42 6.94 5.37
CA VAL A 141 -11.15 7.46 4.20
C VAL A 141 -12.53 7.97 4.61
N ILE A 142 -13.27 7.22 5.45
CA ILE A 142 -14.57 7.66 5.97
C ILE A 142 -14.41 8.96 6.78
N ALA A 143 -13.41 9.04 7.65
CA ALA A 143 -13.14 10.23 8.47
C ALA A 143 -12.76 11.46 7.63
N SER A 144 -12.20 11.28 6.43
CA SER A 144 -11.86 12.37 5.51
C SER A 144 -13.05 12.90 4.68
N GLN A 145 -14.27 12.43 4.93
CA GLN A 145 -15.52 12.87 4.28
C GLN A 145 -15.50 12.83 2.75
N ASN A 146 -14.84 11.81 2.18
CA ASN A 146 -14.65 11.58 0.75
C ASN A 146 -13.65 12.54 0.08
N PHE A 147 -13.05 12.03 -0.98
CA PHE A 147 -12.08 12.77 -1.79
C PHE A 147 -12.78 13.49 -2.95
N ARG A 148 -12.35 14.73 -3.22
CA ARG A 148 -12.88 15.54 -4.33
C ARG A 148 -12.10 15.39 -5.63
N GLU A 149 -10.89 14.81 -5.59
CA GLU A 149 -10.00 14.70 -6.74
C GLU A 149 -9.12 13.45 -6.60
N PHE A 150 -8.94 12.70 -7.70
CA PHE A 150 -8.16 11.45 -7.73
C PHE A 150 -6.70 11.65 -7.29
N LYS A 151 -6.05 12.71 -7.78
CA LYS A 151 -4.66 13.00 -7.45
C LYS A 151 -4.45 13.27 -5.97
N SER A 152 -5.32 14.07 -5.36
CA SER A 152 -5.25 14.36 -3.93
C SER A 152 -5.63 13.14 -3.08
N ALA A 153 -6.59 12.32 -3.53
CA ALA A 153 -6.92 11.03 -2.92
C ALA A 153 -5.71 10.10 -2.88
N SER A 154 -5.08 9.86 -4.03
CA SER A 154 -3.90 9.01 -4.16
C SER A 154 -2.75 9.48 -3.25
N ARG A 155 -2.48 10.79 -3.19
CA ARG A 155 -1.46 11.36 -2.32
C ARG A 155 -1.78 11.18 -0.83
N THR A 156 -3.02 11.45 -0.42
CA THR A 156 -3.44 11.31 0.98
C THR A 156 -3.41 9.85 1.41
N ILE A 157 -3.87 8.92 0.56
CA ILE A 157 -3.82 7.48 0.83
C ILE A 157 -2.36 7.01 0.95
N SER A 158 -1.46 7.54 0.13
CA SER A 158 -0.03 7.27 0.28
C SER A 158 0.48 7.63 1.69
N GLY A 159 0.03 8.76 2.25
CA GLY A 159 0.33 9.13 3.62
C GLY A 159 -0.26 8.15 4.65
N TYR A 160 -1.53 7.76 4.48
CA TYR A 160 -2.18 6.82 5.38
C TYR A 160 -1.47 5.46 5.39
N GLU A 161 -1.12 4.92 4.22
CA GLU A 161 -0.41 3.64 4.11
C GLU A 161 0.99 3.73 4.70
N THR A 162 1.73 4.81 4.43
CA THR A 162 3.07 5.00 4.98
C THR A 162 3.04 5.10 6.52
N MET A 163 2.12 5.89 7.06
CA MET A 163 1.94 5.96 8.51
C MET A 163 1.50 4.62 9.11
N ASN A 164 0.74 3.81 8.37
CA ASN A 164 0.39 2.46 8.79
C ASN A 164 1.62 1.55 8.85
N MET A 165 2.49 1.58 7.85
CA MET A 165 3.75 0.83 7.84
C MET A 165 4.65 1.21 9.03
N ILE A 166 4.79 2.51 9.31
CA ILE A 166 5.56 2.99 10.47
C ILE A 166 4.96 2.45 11.78
N ARG A 167 3.65 2.55 11.96
CA ARG A 167 2.92 2.09 13.17
C ARG A 167 2.94 0.57 13.34
N LYS A 168 3.00 -0.19 12.25
CA LYS A 168 3.17 -1.66 12.27
C LYS A 168 4.58 -2.08 12.69
N GLY A 169 5.54 -1.16 12.79
CA GLY A 169 6.94 -1.46 13.10
C GLY A 169 7.71 -2.00 11.89
N GLN A 170 7.29 -1.64 10.67
CA GLN A 170 7.97 -2.08 9.45
C GLN A 170 9.26 -1.29 9.15
N ILE A 171 9.56 -0.25 9.91
CA ILE A 171 10.79 0.51 9.79
C ILE A 171 11.92 -0.20 10.54
N GLN A 172 13.11 -0.28 9.94
CA GLN A 172 14.31 -0.81 10.57
C GLN A 172 14.61 -0.03 11.86
N ASN A 173 14.94 -0.75 12.92
CA ASN A 173 15.27 -0.20 14.24
C ASN A 173 14.15 0.63 14.91
N VAL A 174 12.91 0.51 14.45
CA VAL A 174 11.74 1.13 15.08
C VAL A 174 10.66 0.06 15.28
N ASP A 175 10.31 -0.20 16.52
CA ASP A 175 9.36 -1.25 16.83
C ASP A 175 7.90 -0.77 16.83
N ARG A 176 6.99 -1.74 16.74
CA ARG A 176 5.57 -1.47 16.91
C ARG A 176 5.30 -0.94 18.31
N GLY A 177 4.65 0.22 18.40
CA GLY A 177 4.33 0.87 19.69
C GLY A 177 5.41 1.80 20.21
N ASP A 178 6.61 1.82 19.63
CA ASP A 178 7.65 2.79 19.97
C ASP A 178 7.33 4.17 19.36
N ILE A 179 6.48 4.93 20.04
CA ILE A 179 6.02 6.25 19.57
C ILE A 179 7.18 7.24 19.45
N LEU A 180 8.14 7.19 20.37
CA LEU A 180 9.29 8.11 20.34
C LEU A 180 10.23 7.78 19.18
N GLY A 181 10.52 6.49 18.95
CA GLY A 181 11.29 6.05 17.80
C GLY A 181 10.61 6.39 16.46
N GLN A 182 9.28 6.21 16.36
CA GLN A 182 8.51 6.61 15.18
C GLN A 182 8.59 8.11 14.91
N LYS A 183 8.47 8.95 15.96
CA LYS A 183 8.63 10.41 15.85
C LYS A 183 10.04 10.76 15.39
N LYS A 184 11.09 10.24 16.05
CA LYS A 184 12.49 10.47 15.69
C LYS A 184 12.78 10.06 14.24
N PHE A 185 12.27 8.91 13.82
CA PHE A 185 12.40 8.45 12.44
C PHE A 185 11.78 9.44 11.44
N ILE A 186 10.55 9.91 11.68
CA ILE A 186 9.89 10.87 10.79
C ILE A 186 10.69 12.19 10.74
N HIS A 187 11.18 12.68 11.88
CA HIS A 187 12.03 13.87 11.90
C HIS A 187 13.32 13.68 11.09
N SER A 188 14.00 12.54 11.26
CA SER A 188 15.24 12.25 10.52
C SER A 188 15.03 12.18 9.02
N VAL A 189 13.91 11.58 8.58
CA VAL A 189 13.54 11.45 7.15
C VAL A 189 13.35 12.84 6.50
N PHE A 190 12.89 13.84 7.26
CA PHE A 190 12.71 15.21 6.76
C PHE A 190 13.88 16.14 7.12
N GLY A 191 14.94 15.63 7.77
CA GLY A 191 16.09 16.46 8.18
C GLY A 191 15.74 17.48 9.27
N ILE A 192 14.74 17.20 10.09
CA ILE A 192 14.32 18.05 11.21
C ILE A 192 15.16 17.68 12.42
N ALA A 193 15.87 18.66 12.99
CA ALA A 193 16.59 18.46 14.25
C ALA A 193 15.62 18.07 15.38
N VAL A 194 16.01 17.11 16.21
CA VAL A 194 15.21 16.58 17.35
C VAL A 194 15.75 17.18 18.65
#